data_e81f3b1bc5d6456c8e0bf2b108ef84f9
#
_entry.id   e81f3b1bc5d6456c8e0bf2b108ef84f9
#
_cell.length_a   1.000
_cell.length_b   1.000
_cell.length_c   1.000
_cell.angle_alpha   90.00
_cell.angle_beta   90.00
_cell.angle_gamma   90.00
#
_symmetry.space_group_name_H-M   'P 1'
#
loop_
_entity.id
_entity.type
_entity.pdbx_description
1 polymer ?
#
loop_
_entity_poly.entity_id
_entity_poly.type
_entity_poly.pdbx_seq_one_letter_code
_entity_poly.pdbx_strand_id
1 'polypeptide(L)'
;WIESESYAEQSLFFVDIDGQKLHCYKESTGERRSWELEEKTGWVLPRRDHEGFVAGCSSGVYFLDLKSGKRTFAMNPDPEETENRFNDAKCDSDGRIWAGRSHDPETKASGCLFRIDADLSHSKWDGPYICPNGPAISPDDRTLYHVDTFSGTVWVFDKHPDGTISNRREFT
;
A
#
# COMPACT_ATOMS: atom_id res chain seq x y z
N TRP A 1 -4.69 -2.10 -12.99
CA TRP A 1 -5.57 -1.25 -13.78
C TRP A 1 -6.79 -0.89 -12.93
N ILE A 2 -7.18 0.39 -12.93
CA ILE A 2 -8.30 0.89 -12.16
C ILE A 2 -9.41 1.19 -13.14
N GLU A 3 -10.50 0.44 -13.05
CA GLU A 3 -11.77 0.81 -13.66
C GLU A 3 -12.58 1.58 -12.61
N SER A 4 -12.66 2.89 -12.72
CA SER A 4 -13.65 3.69 -12.02
C SER A 4 -14.45 4.48 -13.04
N GLU A 5 -15.73 4.69 -12.79
CA GLU A 5 -16.58 5.47 -13.69
C GLU A 5 -16.07 6.91 -13.93
N SER A 6 -15.31 7.45 -12.98
CA SER A 6 -14.67 8.78 -13.10
C SER A 6 -13.34 8.76 -13.86
N TYR A 7 -12.75 7.57 -14.03
CA TYR A 7 -11.56 7.32 -14.84
C TYR A 7 -11.93 6.28 -15.92
N ALA A 8 -12.95 6.59 -16.71
CA ALA A 8 -13.65 5.70 -17.67
C ALA A 8 -12.76 5.04 -18.74
N GLU A 9 -11.46 5.16 -18.63
CA GLU A 9 -10.46 4.52 -19.48
C GLU A 9 -9.35 3.96 -18.59
N GLN A 10 -8.80 2.83 -19.00
CA GLN A 10 -7.70 2.14 -18.32
C GLN A 10 -6.51 3.08 -18.11
N SER A 11 -6.21 3.37 -16.86
CA SER A 11 -5.10 4.23 -16.47
C SER A 11 -4.23 3.51 -15.45
N LEU A 12 -2.91 3.63 -15.60
CA LEU A 12 -1.93 3.16 -14.64
C LEU A 12 -1.54 4.32 -13.72
N PHE A 13 -1.74 4.15 -12.43
CA PHE A 13 -1.22 5.05 -11.41
C PHE A 13 0.00 4.42 -10.74
N PHE A 14 1.05 5.20 -10.54
CA PHE A 14 2.26 4.75 -9.85
C PHE A 14 2.94 5.92 -9.14
N VAL A 15 3.68 5.62 -8.07
CA VAL A 15 4.36 6.61 -7.25
C VAL A 15 5.86 6.61 -7.53
N ASP A 16 6.47 7.79 -7.48
CA ASP A 16 7.90 8.00 -7.28
C ASP A 16 8.07 8.44 -5.83
N ILE A 17 8.51 7.50 -4.98
CA ILE A 17 8.57 7.70 -3.54
C ILE A 17 9.53 8.82 -3.18
N ASP A 18 10.76 8.77 -3.69
CA ASP A 18 11.80 9.74 -3.39
C ASP A 18 11.57 11.07 -4.10
N GLY A 19 11.05 11.04 -5.32
CA GLY A 19 10.65 12.23 -6.07
C GLY A 19 9.35 12.86 -5.56
N GLN A 20 8.65 12.22 -4.60
CA GLN A 20 7.39 12.68 -4.02
C GLN A 20 6.35 13.02 -5.09
N LYS A 21 6.12 12.07 -6.01
CA LYS A 21 5.18 12.27 -7.13
C LYS A 21 4.23 11.09 -7.29
N LEU A 22 3.01 11.42 -7.64
CA LEU A 22 2.06 10.47 -8.20
C LEU A 22 2.00 10.69 -9.71
N HIS A 23 2.11 9.62 -10.47
CA HIS A 23 2.01 9.62 -11.92
C HIS A 23 0.78 8.85 -12.39
N CYS A 24 0.23 9.28 -13.50
CA CYS A 24 -0.81 8.58 -14.24
C CYS A 24 -0.37 8.43 -15.70
N TYR A 25 -0.55 7.24 -16.23
CA TYR A 25 -0.38 6.95 -17.65
C TYR A 25 -1.66 6.35 -18.23
N LYS A 26 -2.17 6.92 -19.29
CA LYS A 26 -3.36 6.48 -20.01
C LYS A 26 -2.94 5.77 -21.29
N GLU A 27 -3.11 4.47 -21.37
CA GLU A 27 -2.61 3.66 -22.49
C GLU A 27 -3.27 4.07 -23.82
N SER A 28 -4.59 4.29 -23.83
CA SER A 28 -5.37 4.58 -25.04
C SER A 28 -4.94 5.86 -25.78
N THR A 29 -4.43 6.85 -25.04
CA THR A 29 -4.02 8.16 -25.58
C THR A 29 -2.54 8.44 -25.49
N GLY A 30 -1.79 7.66 -24.71
CA GLY A 30 -0.40 7.95 -24.35
C GLY A 30 -0.25 9.14 -23.39
N GLU A 31 -1.35 9.66 -22.86
CA GLU A 31 -1.34 10.82 -21.97
C GLU A 31 -0.63 10.48 -20.65
N ARG A 32 0.16 11.43 -20.17
CA ARG A 32 0.85 11.36 -18.87
C ARG A 32 0.48 12.58 -18.04
N ARG A 33 0.18 12.32 -16.76
CA ARG A 33 -0.04 13.39 -15.75
C ARG A 33 0.79 13.09 -14.53
N SER A 34 1.15 14.14 -13.80
CA SER A 34 1.89 14.04 -12.54
C SER A 34 1.38 15.05 -11.54
N TRP A 35 1.37 14.65 -10.28
CA TRP A 35 1.01 15.51 -9.15
C TRP A 35 2.15 15.47 -8.14
N GLU A 36 2.55 16.64 -7.65
CA GLU A 36 3.47 16.76 -6.53
C GLU A 36 2.75 16.31 -5.26
N LEU A 37 3.44 15.54 -4.43
CA LEU A 37 2.97 15.09 -3.12
C LEU A 37 3.73 15.83 -2.02
N GLU A 38 3.09 16.05 -0.86
CA GLU A 38 3.69 16.81 0.23
C GLU A 38 4.78 16.02 0.98
N GLU A 39 4.80 14.71 0.84
CA GLU A 39 5.77 13.82 1.48
C GLU A 39 5.93 12.51 0.68
N LYS A 40 6.95 11.71 1.03
CA LYS A 40 7.14 10.37 0.46
C LYS A 40 5.87 9.54 0.63
N THR A 41 5.38 9.02 -0.48
CA THR A 41 4.18 8.19 -0.54
C THR A 41 4.55 6.85 -1.17
N GLY A 42 4.38 5.77 -0.41
CA GLY A 42 4.75 4.42 -0.86
C GLY A 42 3.74 3.79 -1.80
N TRP A 43 2.47 4.11 -1.63
CA TRP A 43 1.40 3.53 -2.43
C TRP A 43 0.16 4.43 -2.48
N VAL A 44 -0.63 4.22 -3.53
CA VAL A 44 -2.00 4.76 -3.67
C VAL A 44 -2.92 3.64 -4.11
N LEU A 45 -4.13 3.60 -3.55
CA LEU A 45 -5.18 2.65 -3.88
C LEU A 45 -6.49 3.40 -4.16
N PRO A 46 -7.24 3.05 -5.21
CA PRO A 46 -8.51 3.72 -5.49
C PRO A 46 -9.53 3.39 -4.42
N ARG A 47 -10.42 4.33 -4.16
CA ARG A 47 -11.57 4.13 -3.27
C ARG A 47 -12.72 3.53 -4.05
N ARG A 48 -13.39 2.49 -3.50
CA ARG A 48 -14.46 1.76 -4.19
C ARG A 48 -15.67 2.65 -4.49
N ASP A 49 -16.21 3.31 -3.48
CA ASP A 49 -17.48 4.05 -3.56
C ASP A 49 -17.31 5.58 -3.46
N HIS A 50 -16.08 6.06 -3.68
CA HIS A 50 -15.73 7.46 -3.57
C HIS A 50 -14.70 7.84 -4.62
N GLU A 51 -14.72 9.09 -5.04
CA GLU A 51 -13.64 9.63 -5.87
C GLU A 51 -12.32 9.71 -5.08
N GLY A 52 -11.19 9.62 -5.80
CA GLY A 52 -9.85 9.76 -5.25
C GLY A 52 -9.25 8.47 -4.73
N PHE A 53 -8.24 8.61 -3.88
CA PHE A 53 -7.38 7.51 -3.44
C PHE A 53 -7.24 7.47 -1.94
N VAL A 54 -6.91 6.28 -1.43
CA VAL A 54 -6.24 6.09 -0.15
C VAL A 54 -4.75 6.00 -0.44
N ALA A 55 -3.92 6.69 0.35
CA ALA A 55 -2.48 6.72 0.16
C ALA A 55 -1.74 6.42 1.47
N GLY A 56 -0.68 5.63 1.38
CA GLY A 56 0.25 5.40 2.50
C GLY A 56 1.48 6.26 2.36
N CYS A 57 1.60 7.22 3.26
CA CYS A 57 2.64 8.23 3.29
C CYS A 57 3.63 8.01 4.47
N SER A 58 4.67 8.81 4.57
CA SER A 58 5.60 8.75 5.72
C SER A 58 4.86 8.98 7.04
N SER A 59 4.00 9.98 7.12
CA SER A 59 3.31 10.36 8.35
C SER A 59 2.03 9.56 8.65
N GLY A 60 1.60 8.67 7.74
CA GLY A 60 0.41 7.84 7.93
C GLY A 60 -0.40 7.60 6.66
N VAL A 61 -1.68 7.30 6.84
CA VAL A 61 -2.64 7.06 5.76
C VAL A 61 -3.49 8.31 5.54
N TYR A 62 -3.72 8.63 4.26
CA TYR A 62 -4.47 9.81 3.83
C TYR A 62 -5.49 9.47 2.75
N PHE A 63 -6.57 10.24 2.70
CA PHE A 63 -7.43 10.31 1.53
C PHE A 63 -6.94 11.43 0.62
N LEU A 64 -6.75 11.12 -0.68
CA LEU A 64 -6.29 12.06 -1.69
C LEU A 64 -7.43 12.35 -2.70
N ASP A 65 -7.69 13.63 -2.94
CA ASP A 65 -8.51 14.09 -4.05
C ASP A 65 -7.62 14.79 -5.08
N LEU A 66 -7.39 14.14 -6.21
CA LEU A 66 -6.51 14.67 -7.26
C LEU A 66 -7.12 15.85 -8.03
N LYS A 67 -8.44 16.08 -7.96
CA LYS A 67 -9.10 17.20 -8.62
C LYS A 67 -8.86 18.51 -7.86
N SER A 68 -9.02 18.45 -6.54
CA SER A 68 -8.80 19.62 -5.66
C SER A 68 -7.39 19.74 -5.14
N GLY A 69 -6.57 18.69 -5.25
CA GLY A 69 -5.26 18.60 -4.61
C GLY A 69 -5.34 18.41 -3.08
N LYS A 70 -6.53 18.20 -2.54
CA LYS A 70 -6.72 18.08 -1.09
C LYS A 70 -6.29 16.70 -0.61
N ARG A 71 -5.53 16.67 0.49
CA ARG A 71 -5.33 15.46 1.28
C ARG A 71 -5.96 15.60 2.67
N THR A 72 -6.51 14.52 3.18
CA THR A 72 -7.15 14.46 4.49
C THR A 72 -6.55 13.30 5.28
N PHE A 73 -5.99 13.58 6.45
CA PHE A 73 -5.43 12.56 7.33
C PHE A 73 -6.51 11.57 7.76
N ALA A 74 -6.22 10.29 7.68
CA ALA A 74 -7.08 9.20 8.10
C ALA A 74 -6.57 8.56 9.40
N MET A 75 -5.34 8.06 9.42
CA MET A 75 -4.76 7.39 10.59
C MET A 75 -3.25 7.18 10.44
N ASN A 76 -2.56 6.88 11.55
CA ASN A 76 -1.20 6.32 11.54
C ASN A 76 -1.19 5.04 12.38
N PRO A 77 -0.84 3.87 11.83
CA PRO A 77 -0.88 2.60 12.55
C PRO A 77 0.28 2.43 13.54
N ASP A 78 1.31 3.26 13.45
CA ASP A 78 2.55 3.09 14.21
C ASP A 78 3.20 4.46 14.47
N PRO A 79 2.56 5.32 15.30
CA PRO A 79 3.01 6.70 15.50
C PRO A 79 4.33 6.82 16.26
N GLU A 80 4.74 5.77 16.97
CA GLU A 80 6.02 5.76 17.71
C GLU A 80 7.23 5.54 16.79
N GLU A 81 7.03 4.87 15.65
CA GLU A 81 8.08 4.61 14.65
C GLU A 81 8.15 5.76 13.63
N THR A 82 8.65 6.89 14.06
CA THR A 82 8.66 8.14 13.26
C THR A 82 9.63 8.10 12.07
N GLU A 83 10.62 7.20 12.08
CA GLU A 83 11.54 6.99 10.97
C GLU A 83 11.02 5.99 9.93
N ASN A 84 9.85 5.37 10.17
CA ASN A 84 9.24 4.44 9.24
C ASN A 84 8.26 5.15 8.30
N ARG A 85 8.27 4.75 7.04
CA ARG A 85 7.30 5.13 6.01
C ARG A 85 6.56 3.92 5.46
N PHE A 86 5.41 4.12 4.84
CA PHE A 86 4.82 3.09 4.00
C PHE A 86 5.67 2.84 2.75
N ASN A 87 5.73 1.57 2.31
CA ASN A 87 6.50 1.16 1.14
C ASN A 87 5.60 0.60 0.03
N ASP A 88 4.87 -0.47 0.29
CA ASP A 88 3.99 -1.11 -0.69
C ASP A 88 2.70 -1.60 -0.05
N ALA A 89 1.63 -1.74 -0.83
CA ALA A 89 0.34 -2.23 -0.34
C ALA A 89 -0.51 -2.90 -1.43
N LYS A 90 -1.43 -3.76 -0.96
CA LYS A 90 -2.45 -4.42 -1.77
C LYS A 90 -3.78 -4.49 -1.03
N CYS A 91 -4.90 -4.26 -1.73
CA CYS A 91 -6.23 -4.61 -1.24
C CYS A 91 -6.53 -6.09 -1.45
N ASP A 92 -7.19 -6.72 -0.48
CA ASP A 92 -7.83 -8.01 -0.67
C ASP A 92 -9.26 -7.84 -1.25
N SER A 93 -9.94 -8.98 -1.50
CA SER A 93 -11.28 -9.00 -2.08
C SER A 93 -12.34 -8.32 -1.20
N ASP A 94 -12.12 -8.26 0.11
CA ASP A 94 -13.00 -7.62 1.08
C ASP A 94 -12.70 -6.12 1.27
N GLY A 95 -11.66 -5.61 0.61
CA GLY A 95 -11.26 -4.21 0.69
C GLY A 95 -10.34 -3.89 1.87
N ARG A 96 -9.80 -4.89 2.56
CA ARG A 96 -8.77 -4.68 3.59
C ARG A 96 -7.45 -4.36 2.90
N ILE A 97 -6.74 -3.39 3.41
CA ILE A 97 -5.42 -3.00 2.89
C ILE A 97 -4.34 -3.72 3.68
N TRP A 98 -3.54 -4.51 2.99
CA TRP A 98 -2.32 -5.10 3.51
C TRP A 98 -1.16 -4.20 3.10
N ALA A 99 -0.42 -3.65 4.06
CA ALA A 99 0.58 -2.62 3.80
C ALA A 99 1.86 -2.83 4.59
N GLY A 100 2.99 -2.76 3.91
CA GLY A 100 4.31 -2.78 4.53
C GLY A 100 4.78 -1.38 4.92
N ARG A 101 5.30 -1.23 6.14
CA ARG A 101 6.09 -0.06 6.55
C ARG A 101 7.55 -0.48 6.70
N SER A 102 8.48 0.37 6.29
CA SER A 102 9.93 0.19 6.42
C SER A 102 10.59 1.39 7.06
N HIS A 103 11.74 1.19 7.69
CA HIS A 103 12.66 2.27 8.01
C HIS A 103 13.03 3.02 6.73
N ASP A 104 12.84 4.35 6.67
CA ASP A 104 13.03 5.10 5.42
C ASP A 104 14.46 4.98 4.87
N PRO A 105 15.52 5.10 5.69
CA PRO A 105 16.88 4.82 5.24
C PRO A 105 17.22 3.34 4.99
N GLU A 106 16.31 2.41 5.25
CA GLU A 106 16.46 0.96 5.02
C GLU A 106 17.68 0.34 5.73
N THR A 107 18.05 0.87 6.90
CA THR A 107 19.22 0.41 7.69
C THR A 107 18.85 -0.32 8.98
N LYS A 108 17.55 -0.36 9.32
CA LYS A 108 17.04 -1.01 10.54
C LYS A 108 15.90 -1.97 10.19
N ALA A 109 15.85 -3.11 10.85
CA ALA A 109 14.72 -4.03 10.77
C ALA A 109 13.59 -3.59 11.71
N SER A 110 12.98 -2.42 11.47
CA SER A 110 11.82 -1.91 12.21
C SER A 110 10.51 -2.00 11.42
N GLY A 111 10.60 -2.41 10.16
CA GLY A 111 9.44 -2.54 9.28
C GLY A 111 8.53 -3.69 9.67
N CYS A 112 7.28 -3.61 9.26
CA CYS A 112 6.27 -4.62 9.53
C CYS A 112 5.14 -4.59 8.51
N LEU A 113 4.36 -5.69 8.48
CA LEU A 113 3.14 -5.84 7.71
C LEU A 113 1.93 -5.46 8.58
N PHE A 114 1.15 -4.49 8.13
CA PHE A 114 -0.12 -4.10 8.71
C PHE A 114 -1.29 -4.59 7.85
N ARG A 115 -2.42 -4.87 8.51
CA ARG A 115 -3.74 -4.88 7.89
C ARG A 115 -4.50 -3.64 8.38
N ILE A 116 -5.14 -2.94 7.44
CA ILE A 116 -5.99 -1.77 7.70
C ILE A 116 -7.37 -2.08 7.14
N ASP A 117 -8.38 -2.05 7.97
CA ASP A 117 -9.77 -2.34 7.62
C ASP A 117 -10.49 -1.06 7.12
N ALA A 118 -11.66 -1.21 6.53
CA ALA A 118 -12.42 -0.10 5.95
C ALA A 118 -12.85 0.97 6.97
N ASP A 119 -12.99 0.59 8.23
CA ASP A 119 -13.29 1.49 9.36
C ASP A 119 -12.05 2.15 9.96
N LEU A 120 -10.87 1.96 9.32
CA LEU A 120 -9.54 2.42 9.75
C LEU A 120 -9.01 1.70 11.00
N SER A 121 -9.69 0.68 11.51
CA SER A 121 -9.08 -0.22 12.47
C SER A 121 -7.89 -0.94 11.83
N HIS A 122 -6.86 -1.23 12.60
CA HIS A 122 -5.63 -1.80 12.07
C HIS A 122 -5.00 -2.79 13.04
N SER A 123 -4.17 -3.65 12.50
CA SER A 123 -3.41 -4.64 13.26
C SER A 123 -2.06 -4.92 12.60
N LYS A 124 -1.04 -5.13 13.42
CA LYS A 124 0.29 -5.58 13.00
C LYS A 124 0.29 -7.10 12.94
N TRP A 125 0.70 -7.64 11.78
CA TRP A 125 0.62 -9.08 11.52
C TRP A 125 1.96 -9.79 11.46
N ASP A 126 2.99 -9.15 10.92
CA ASP A 126 4.30 -9.78 10.78
C ASP A 126 5.44 -8.76 10.76
N GLY A 127 6.66 -9.22 11.04
CA GLY A 127 7.88 -8.45 11.12
C GLY A 127 8.86 -9.07 12.13
N PRO A 128 10.04 -8.48 12.35
CA PRO A 128 10.52 -7.24 11.74
C PRO A 128 11.07 -7.46 10.32
N TYR A 129 11.00 -6.41 9.49
CA TYR A 129 11.55 -6.36 8.13
C TYR A 129 12.46 -5.14 7.95
N ILE A 130 13.41 -5.22 7.03
CA ILE A 130 14.18 -4.04 6.61
C ILE A 130 13.42 -3.30 5.51
N CYS A 131 13.04 -4.00 4.44
CA CYS A 131 12.31 -3.41 3.32
C CYS A 131 11.18 -4.35 2.86
N PRO A 132 10.00 -4.27 3.51
CA PRO A 132 8.83 -5.05 3.12
C PRO A 132 8.29 -4.57 1.77
N ASN A 133 8.10 -5.51 0.86
CA ASN A 133 7.59 -5.28 -0.47
C ASN A 133 6.49 -6.27 -0.84
N GLY A 134 5.74 -5.90 -1.85
CA GLY A 134 4.53 -6.58 -2.28
C GLY A 134 3.67 -6.81 -1.10
N PRO A 135 2.52 -6.71 -0.70
CA PRO A 135 1.73 -7.93 -0.57
C PRO A 135 1.16 -8.33 -1.91
N ALA A 136 1.15 -9.62 -2.18
CA ALA A 136 0.40 -10.20 -3.28
C ALA A 136 -0.59 -11.22 -2.72
N ILE A 137 -1.77 -11.28 -3.31
CA ILE A 137 -2.84 -12.17 -2.85
C ILE A 137 -3.22 -13.08 -4.00
N SER A 138 -3.37 -14.37 -3.71
CA SER A 138 -3.77 -15.35 -4.71
C SER A 138 -5.18 -15.06 -5.25
N PRO A 139 -5.50 -15.46 -6.51
CA PRO A 139 -6.80 -15.21 -7.10
C PRO A 139 -8.00 -15.81 -6.33
N ASP A 140 -7.77 -16.86 -5.55
CA ASP A 140 -8.77 -17.49 -4.69
C ASP A 140 -8.86 -16.84 -3.30
N ASP A 141 -8.10 -15.76 -3.06
CA ASP A 141 -8.04 -14.99 -1.81
C ASP A 141 -7.61 -15.79 -0.57
N ARG A 142 -6.91 -16.94 -0.76
CA ARG A 142 -6.52 -17.84 0.33
C ARG A 142 -5.05 -17.79 0.72
N THR A 143 -4.23 -17.12 -0.08
CA THR A 143 -2.78 -17.06 0.16
C THR A 143 -2.33 -15.62 0.07
N LEU A 144 -1.55 -15.18 1.05
CA LEU A 144 -0.86 -13.90 1.04
C LEU A 144 0.65 -14.16 0.91
N TYR A 145 1.28 -13.45 -0.01
CA TYR A 145 2.73 -13.42 -0.20
C TYR A 145 3.27 -12.08 0.23
N HIS A 146 4.40 -12.08 0.92
CA HIS A 146 5.06 -10.86 1.36
C HIS A 146 6.57 -11.01 1.23
N VAL A 147 7.27 -9.96 0.82
CA VAL A 147 8.70 -10.01 0.54
C VAL A 147 9.45 -9.16 1.53
N ASP A 148 10.54 -9.67 2.08
CA ASP A 148 11.60 -8.83 2.65
C ASP A 148 12.76 -8.77 1.64
N THR A 149 12.90 -7.61 1.00
CA THR A 149 13.85 -7.42 -0.10
C THR A 149 15.29 -7.67 0.32
N PHE A 150 15.69 -7.22 1.51
CA PHE A 150 17.07 -7.36 1.96
C PHE A 150 17.43 -8.78 2.39
N SER A 151 16.50 -9.53 2.93
CA SER A 151 16.74 -10.97 3.23
C SER A 151 16.64 -11.84 1.97
N GLY A 152 16.09 -11.30 0.87
CA GLY A 152 15.83 -12.07 -0.34
C GLY A 152 14.75 -13.14 -0.17
N THR A 153 13.89 -13.00 0.85
CA THR A 153 12.92 -14.02 1.22
C THR A 153 11.51 -13.60 0.82
N VAL A 154 10.79 -14.52 0.19
CA VAL A 154 9.34 -14.43 -0.01
C VAL A 154 8.65 -15.26 1.08
N TRP A 155 7.85 -14.60 1.88
CA TRP A 155 7.03 -15.22 2.91
C TRP A 155 5.65 -15.55 2.36
N VAL A 156 5.12 -16.69 2.72
CA VAL A 156 3.78 -17.16 2.35
C VAL A 156 2.96 -17.39 3.62
N PHE A 157 1.73 -16.96 3.58
CA PHE A 157 0.76 -17.12 4.66
C PHE A 157 -0.52 -17.73 4.13
N ASP A 158 -1.16 -18.57 4.92
CA ASP A 158 -2.55 -18.94 4.70
C ASP A 158 -3.44 -17.78 5.13
N LYS A 159 -4.25 -17.26 4.22
CA LYS A 159 -5.18 -16.15 4.45
C LYS A 159 -6.58 -16.70 4.67
N HIS A 160 -7.24 -16.27 5.73
CA HIS A 160 -8.56 -16.72 6.14
C HIS A 160 -9.65 -15.69 5.78
N PRO A 161 -10.92 -16.13 5.62
CA PRO A 161 -12.03 -15.23 5.28
C PRO A 161 -12.27 -14.11 6.29
N ASP A 162 -11.96 -14.33 7.57
CA ASP A 162 -12.04 -13.31 8.62
C ASP A 162 -10.91 -12.24 8.53
N GLY A 163 -10.03 -12.38 7.55
CA GLY A 163 -8.88 -11.49 7.36
C GLY A 163 -7.70 -11.77 8.28
N THR A 164 -7.67 -12.92 8.95
CA THR A 164 -6.48 -13.37 9.67
C THR A 164 -5.51 -14.08 8.73
N ILE A 165 -4.23 -14.10 9.09
CA ILE A 165 -3.22 -14.90 8.40
C ILE A 165 -2.53 -15.83 9.38
N SER A 166 -2.07 -17.00 8.88
CA SER A 166 -1.40 -18.02 9.68
C SER A 166 -0.35 -18.78 8.87
N ASN A 167 0.32 -19.73 9.50
CA ASN A 167 1.24 -20.66 8.84
C ASN A 167 2.30 -19.97 7.96
N ARG A 168 3.03 -19.01 8.57
CA ARG A 168 4.16 -18.34 7.92
C ARG A 168 5.22 -19.34 7.48
N ARG A 169 5.60 -19.31 6.22
CA ARG A 169 6.62 -20.18 5.63
C ARG A 169 7.34 -19.48 4.48
N GLU A 170 8.54 -19.93 4.15
CA GLU A 170 9.24 -19.47 2.94
C GLU A 170 8.57 -20.05 1.68
N PHE A 171 8.52 -19.25 0.64
CA PHE A 171 8.13 -19.69 -0.69
C PHE A 171 9.31 -20.41 -1.34
N THR A 172 9.15 -21.71 -1.63
CA THR A 172 10.18 -22.57 -2.25
C THR A 172 9.69 -23.13 -3.57
#